data_c961922f9f636b7dd8c08f829b490353
#
_entry.id   c961922f9f636b7dd8c08f829b490353
#
_cell.length_a   1.000
_cell.length_b   1.000
_cell.length_c   1.000
_cell.angle_alpha   90.00
_cell.angle_beta   90.00
_cell.angle_gamma   90.00
#
_symmetry.space_group_name_H-M   'P 1'
#
loop_
_entity.id
_entity.type
_entity.pdbx_description
1 polymer ?
#
loop_
_entity_poly.entity_id
_entity_poly.type
_entity_poly.pdbx_seq_one_letter_code
_entity_poly.pdbx_strand_id
1 'polypeptide(L)'
;LPLSAEVEAYEPVIRKYAKQYGIPDYVLLIQAVMMQESGGRGNDPMQASECGYNTQYPRTPGGITDPEYSISVGIQNLADCLQTAGAESPIDLDHIQLALQGYNFGSGYITWALQKYGEYSRANAVEFSMKMAEQMGWNSYGDKQYVPHVLRYYPIGKVFYTPEDGDAIVDVALSQVGNVGGEPYWSWYGFTNHVEWCACFVSWCADQCGYLDSGTYPKFSG
;
A
#
# COMPACT_ATOMS: atom_id res chain seq x y z
N LEU A 1 -5.25 4.05 9.18
CA LEU A 1 -5.96 3.31 10.22
C LEU A 1 -5.08 2.19 10.77
N PRO A 2 -5.20 1.86 12.06
CA PRO A 2 -4.38 0.80 12.67
C PRO A 2 -4.78 -0.59 12.16
N LEU A 3 -3.81 -1.53 12.24
CA LEU A 3 -4.04 -2.93 11.95
C LEU A 3 -4.77 -3.62 13.11
N SER A 4 -5.53 -4.67 12.81
CA SER A 4 -6.08 -5.56 13.82
C SER A 4 -4.99 -6.40 14.49
N ALA A 5 -5.28 -6.92 15.68
CA ALA A 5 -4.37 -7.85 16.36
C ALA A 5 -4.15 -9.12 15.54
N GLU A 6 -5.17 -9.59 14.83
CA GLU A 6 -5.13 -10.77 13.98
C GLU A 6 -4.16 -10.56 12.80
N VAL A 7 -4.23 -9.42 12.11
CA VAL A 7 -3.31 -9.09 11.02
C VAL A 7 -1.88 -8.94 11.53
N GLU A 8 -1.68 -8.29 12.66
CA GLU A 8 -0.35 -8.18 13.29
C GLU A 8 0.22 -9.57 13.65
N ALA A 9 -0.61 -10.47 14.14
CA ALA A 9 -0.18 -11.83 14.47
C ALA A 9 0.27 -12.64 13.25
N TYR A 10 -0.24 -12.33 12.06
CA TYR A 10 0.18 -12.97 10.82
C TYR A 10 1.48 -12.41 10.21
N GLU A 11 2.10 -11.39 10.78
CA GLU A 11 3.30 -10.77 10.21
C GLU A 11 4.41 -11.79 9.85
N PRO A 12 4.77 -12.77 10.70
CA PRO A 12 5.80 -13.76 10.33
C PRO A 12 5.43 -14.59 9.10
N VAL A 13 4.18 -14.99 8.98
CA VAL A 13 3.66 -15.77 7.83
C VAL A 13 3.64 -14.90 6.58
N ILE A 14 3.20 -13.65 6.70
CA ILE A 14 3.22 -12.68 5.60
C ILE A 14 4.64 -12.47 5.09
N ARG A 15 5.62 -12.26 5.97
CA ARG A 15 7.03 -12.07 5.59
C ARG A 15 7.59 -13.30 4.88
N LYS A 16 7.26 -14.50 5.33
CA LYS A 16 7.68 -15.77 4.70
C LYS A 16 7.25 -15.82 3.24
N TYR A 17 5.97 -15.60 2.97
CA TYR A 17 5.43 -15.69 1.61
C TYR A 17 5.73 -14.46 0.75
N ALA A 18 5.83 -13.28 1.33
CA ALA A 18 6.32 -12.10 0.62
C ALA A 18 7.73 -12.33 0.04
N LYS A 19 8.62 -12.92 0.85
CA LYS A 19 9.96 -13.32 0.39
C LYS A 19 9.89 -14.41 -0.69
N GLN A 20 9.06 -15.43 -0.48
CA GLN A 20 8.92 -16.54 -1.43
C GLN A 20 8.47 -16.07 -2.81
N TYR A 21 7.55 -15.13 -2.88
CA TYR A 21 6.99 -14.61 -4.13
C TYR A 21 7.65 -13.32 -4.64
N GLY A 22 8.79 -12.95 -4.06
CA GLY A 22 9.63 -11.87 -4.58
C GLY A 22 9.13 -10.44 -4.29
N ILE A 23 8.29 -10.27 -3.27
CA ILE A 23 7.79 -8.97 -2.82
C ILE A 23 8.04 -8.71 -1.32
N PRO A 24 9.30 -8.94 -0.82
CA PRO A 24 9.60 -8.79 0.60
C PRO A 24 9.39 -7.36 1.11
N ASP A 25 9.49 -6.34 0.26
CA ASP A 25 9.34 -4.94 0.62
C ASP A 25 7.87 -4.50 0.73
N TYR A 26 6.92 -5.37 0.34
CA TYR A 26 5.50 -5.03 0.31
C TYR A 26 4.69 -5.57 1.51
N VAL A 27 5.36 -5.93 2.62
CA VAL A 27 4.68 -6.47 3.81
C VAL A 27 3.56 -5.55 4.30
N LEU A 28 3.81 -4.24 4.36
CA LEU A 28 2.79 -3.27 4.79
C LEU A 28 1.61 -3.19 3.83
N LEU A 29 1.83 -3.35 2.53
CA LEU A 29 0.75 -3.40 1.55
C LEU A 29 -0.08 -4.68 1.69
N ILE A 30 0.57 -5.82 1.89
CA ILE A 30 -0.11 -7.09 2.14
C ILE A 30 -0.99 -7.00 3.39
N GLN A 31 -0.48 -6.42 4.46
CA GLN A 31 -1.25 -6.19 5.69
C GLN A 31 -2.47 -5.29 5.44
N ALA A 32 -2.31 -4.23 4.64
CA ALA A 32 -3.42 -3.35 4.28
C ALA A 32 -4.50 -4.09 3.45
N VAL A 33 -4.09 -4.95 2.52
CA VAL A 33 -5.00 -5.81 1.77
C VAL A 33 -5.74 -6.77 2.70
N MET A 34 -5.03 -7.45 3.60
CA MET A 34 -5.66 -8.37 4.56
C MET A 34 -6.65 -7.64 5.48
N MET A 35 -6.34 -6.42 5.90
CA MET A 35 -7.28 -5.59 6.66
C MET A 35 -8.58 -5.36 5.90
N GLN A 36 -8.47 -5.00 4.63
CA GLN A 36 -9.66 -4.76 3.79
C GLN A 36 -10.45 -6.04 3.53
N GLU A 37 -9.77 -7.15 3.28
CA GLU A 37 -10.44 -8.40 2.93
C GLU A 37 -11.17 -9.06 4.10
N SER A 38 -10.54 -9.10 5.27
CA SER A 38 -11.09 -9.83 6.42
C SER A 38 -10.77 -9.24 7.79
N GLY A 39 -9.82 -8.31 7.87
CA GLY A 39 -9.22 -7.92 9.15
C GLY A 39 -8.41 -9.05 9.79
N GLY A 40 -7.98 -10.03 9.02
CA GLY A 40 -7.24 -11.20 9.50
C GLY A 40 -8.12 -12.29 10.11
N ARG A 41 -9.44 -12.19 9.98
CA ARG A 41 -10.39 -13.13 10.59
C ARG A 41 -10.79 -14.24 9.64
N GLY A 42 -11.18 -15.39 10.22
CA GLY A 42 -11.66 -16.54 9.46
C GLY A 42 -10.54 -17.36 8.83
N ASN A 43 -10.92 -18.33 8.00
CA ASN A 43 -10.02 -19.29 7.39
C ASN A 43 -9.48 -18.86 6.02
N ASP A 44 -10.02 -17.81 5.46
CA ASP A 44 -9.58 -17.23 4.18
C ASP A 44 -9.26 -15.73 4.34
N PRO A 45 -8.22 -15.39 5.15
CA PRO A 45 -7.96 -13.99 5.51
C PRO A 45 -7.60 -13.10 4.32
N MET A 46 -7.08 -13.63 3.23
CA MET A 46 -6.81 -12.87 2.01
C MET A 46 -7.96 -12.89 1.00
N GLN A 47 -9.07 -13.56 1.32
CA GLN A 47 -10.22 -13.76 0.42
C GLN A 47 -9.78 -14.26 -0.96
N ALA A 48 -8.92 -15.28 -0.94
CA ALA A 48 -8.22 -15.79 -2.12
C ALA A 48 -8.83 -17.08 -2.70
N SER A 49 -9.99 -17.50 -2.20
CA SER A 49 -10.60 -18.79 -2.60
C SER A 49 -10.89 -18.86 -4.09
N GLU A 50 -11.37 -17.77 -4.71
CA GLU A 50 -11.73 -17.74 -6.13
C GLU A 50 -10.53 -17.42 -7.05
N CYS A 51 -9.35 -17.18 -6.48
CA CYS A 51 -8.13 -16.88 -7.21
C CYS A 51 -7.63 -18.09 -8.00
N GLY A 52 -7.08 -17.84 -9.18
CA GLY A 52 -6.51 -18.89 -10.04
C GLY A 52 -5.34 -19.66 -9.42
N TYR A 53 -4.66 -19.08 -8.43
CA TYR A 53 -3.59 -19.74 -7.70
C TYR A 53 -4.09 -20.72 -6.63
N ASN A 54 -5.38 -20.69 -6.29
CA ASN A 54 -5.99 -21.71 -5.42
C ASN A 54 -6.19 -23.00 -6.22
N THR A 55 -5.31 -23.98 -6.00
CA THR A 55 -5.34 -25.30 -6.66
C THR A 55 -5.69 -26.43 -5.70
N GLN A 56 -5.83 -26.16 -4.38
CA GLN A 56 -6.01 -27.18 -3.36
C GLN A 56 -7.39 -27.18 -2.71
N TYR A 57 -8.14 -26.09 -2.84
CA TYR A 57 -9.47 -25.94 -2.26
C TYR A 57 -10.49 -25.54 -3.34
N PRO A 58 -11.80 -25.69 -3.10
CA PRO A 58 -12.81 -25.24 -4.05
C PRO A 58 -12.67 -23.74 -4.35
N ARG A 59 -12.77 -23.36 -5.62
CA ARG A 59 -12.75 -21.96 -6.09
C ARG A 59 -14.11 -21.32 -5.98
N THR A 60 -14.67 -21.38 -4.81
CA THR A 60 -15.95 -20.77 -4.43
C THR A 60 -15.74 -19.87 -3.21
N PRO A 61 -16.61 -18.89 -2.94
CA PRO A 61 -16.48 -18.07 -1.74
C PRO A 61 -16.33 -18.91 -0.49
N GLY A 62 -15.29 -18.65 0.31
CA GLY A 62 -15.01 -19.40 1.54
C GLY A 62 -14.48 -20.83 1.33
N GLY A 63 -14.05 -21.19 0.12
CA GLY A 63 -13.54 -22.53 -0.18
C GLY A 63 -12.25 -22.89 0.55
N ILE A 64 -11.35 -21.95 0.77
CA ILE A 64 -10.10 -22.16 1.52
C ILE A 64 -10.42 -22.26 3.01
N THR A 65 -9.95 -23.32 3.66
CA THR A 65 -10.15 -23.57 5.08
C THR A 65 -8.87 -23.58 5.90
N ASP A 66 -7.73 -23.28 5.26
CA ASP A 66 -6.41 -23.13 5.89
C ASP A 66 -5.93 -21.69 5.76
N PRO A 67 -5.84 -20.93 6.87
CA PRO A 67 -5.41 -19.54 6.83
C PRO A 67 -4.03 -19.31 6.23
N GLU A 68 -3.06 -20.16 6.52
CA GLU A 68 -1.71 -20.04 5.94
C GLU A 68 -1.73 -20.24 4.43
N TYR A 69 -2.50 -21.19 3.93
CA TYR A 69 -2.67 -21.40 2.50
C TYR A 69 -3.34 -20.16 1.83
N SER A 70 -4.37 -19.61 2.45
CA SER A 70 -4.99 -18.35 2.00
C SER A 70 -3.97 -17.23 1.85
N ILE A 71 -3.10 -17.06 2.84
CA ILE A 71 -2.06 -16.03 2.83
C ILE A 71 -1.08 -16.29 1.69
N SER A 72 -0.63 -17.52 1.51
CA SER A 72 0.26 -17.91 0.41
C SER A 72 -0.34 -17.59 -0.96
N VAL A 73 -1.58 -18.01 -1.19
CA VAL A 73 -2.30 -17.77 -2.46
C VAL A 73 -2.54 -16.28 -2.69
N GLY A 74 -3.00 -15.58 -1.67
CA GLY A 74 -3.27 -14.14 -1.76
C GLY A 74 -2.03 -13.31 -2.06
N ILE A 75 -0.91 -13.64 -1.42
CA ILE A 75 0.37 -12.95 -1.67
C ILE A 75 0.89 -13.25 -3.08
N GLN A 76 0.79 -14.50 -3.53
CA GLN A 76 1.15 -14.87 -4.91
C GLN A 76 0.33 -14.08 -5.93
N ASN A 77 -0.98 -13.96 -5.72
CA ASN A 77 -1.86 -13.17 -6.58
C ASN A 77 -1.49 -11.68 -6.56
N LEU A 78 -1.23 -11.11 -5.38
CA LEU A 78 -0.83 -9.71 -5.27
C LEU A 78 0.52 -9.46 -5.96
N ALA A 79 1.48 -10.37 -5.82
CA ALA A 79 2.77 -10.29 -6.51
C ALA A 79 2.59 -10.29 -8.02
N ASP A 80 1.71 -11.13 -8.56
CA ASP A 80 1.38 -11.15 -9.98
C ASP A 80 0.71 -9.86 -10.43
N CYS A 81 -0.22 -9.33 -9.65
CA CYS A 81 -0.85 -8.04 -9.93
C CYS A 81 0.16 -6.87 -9.94
N LEU A 82 1.07 -6.83 -8.97
CA LEU A 82 2.13 -5.82 -8.90
C LEU A 82 3.05 -5.89 -10.13
N GLN A 83 3.43 -7.08 -10.54
CA GLN A 83 4.26 -7.30 -11.73
C GLN A 83 3.53 -6.87 -13.00
N THR A 84 2.29 -7.29 -13.18
CA THR A 84 1.47 -6.95 -14.36
C THR A 84 1.21 -5.44 -14.44
N ALA A 85 1.02 -4.79 -13.30
CA ALA A 85 0.84 -3.35 -13.22
C ALA A 85 2.14 -2.57 -13.46
N GLY A 86 3.30 -3.20 -13.33
CA GLY A 86 4.62 -2.56 -13.48
C GLY A 86 5.06 -1.79 -12.24
N ALA A 87 4.59 -2.16 -11.04
CA ALA A 87 5.02 -1.53 -9.80
C ALA A 87 6.52 -1.78 -9.54
N GLU A 88 7.27 -0.70 -9.34
CA GLU A 88 8.73 -0.75 -9.17
C GLU A 88 9.17 -0.75 -7.71
N SER A 89 8.33 -0.19 -6.83
CA SER A 89 8.64 -0.08 -5.40
C SER A 89 7.38 0.12 -4.56
N PRO A 90 7.47 -0.05 -3.22
CA PRO A 90 6.35 0.19 -2.30
C PRO A 90 5.80 1.63 -2.27
N ILE A 91 6.49 2.59 -2.88
CA ILE A 91 6.06 3.99 -2.99
C ILE A 91 5.53 4.35 -4.38
N ASP A 92 5.55 3.42 -5.31
CA ASP A 92 5.03 3.58 -6.66
C ASP A 92 3.50 3.49 -6.66
N LEU A 93 2.85 4.51 -6.12
CA LEU A 93 1.41 4.51 -5.92
C LEU A 93 0.61 4.40 -7.21
N ASP A 94 1.07 5.00 -8.28
CA ASP A 94 0.36 4.97 -9.55
C ASP A 94 0.16 3.53 -10.04
N HIS A 95 1.21 2.70 -9.95
CA HIS A 95 1.14 1.30 -10.35
C HIS A 95 0.55 0.41 -9.24
N ILE A 96 0.77 0.74 -7.97
CA ILE A 96 0.14 0.02 -6.84
C ILE A 96 -1.38 0.12 -6.91
N GLN A 97 -1.94 1.26 -7.28
CA GLN A 97 -3.39 1.43 -7.43
C GLN A 97 -3.96 0.50 -8.50
N LEU A 98 -3.27 0.38 -9.65
CA LEU A 98 -3.62 -0.60 -10.68
C LEU A 98 -3.61 -2.03 -10.14
N ALA A 99 -2.54 -2.40 -9.44
CA ALA A 99 -2.39 -3.73 -8.88
C ALA A 99 -3.49 -4.05 -7.86
N LEU A 100 -3.81 -3.12 -6.98
CA LEU A 100 -4.86 -3.29 -5.97
C LEU A 100 -6.24 -3.48 -6.61
N GLN A 101 -6.60 -2.65 -7.58
CA GLN A 101 -7.88 -2.81 -8.26
C GLN A 101 -7.93 -4.14 -9.02
N GLY A 102 -6.82 -4.55 -9.62
CA GLY A 102 -6.69 -5.85 -10.25
C GLY A 102 -6.79 -7.03 -9.27
N TYR A 103 -6.31 -6.88 -8.06
CA TYR A 103 -6.47 -7.89 -7.01
C TYR A 103 -7.96 -8.16 -6.73
N ASN A 104 -8.77 -7.11 -6.68
CA ASN A 104 -10.21 -7.22 -6.43
C ASN A 104 -11.01 -7.64 -7.68
N PHE A 105 -10.73 -7.03 -8.84
CA PHE A 105 -11.48 -7.29 -10.08
C PHE A 105 -10.98 -8.48 -10.89
N GLY A 106 -9.80 -9.02 -10.57
CA GLY A 106 -9.05 -9.91 -11.44
C GLY A 106 -8.02 -9.16 -12.30
N SER A 107 -6.93 -9.84 -12.67
CA SER A 107 -5.81 -9.24 -13.40
C SER A 107 -6.17 -8.69 -14.78
N GLY A 108 -7.27 -9.13 -15.36
CA GLY A 108 -7.79 -8.59 -16.63
C GLY A 108 -8.09 -7.09 -16.58
N TYR A 109 -8.45 -6.56 -15.42
CA TYR A 109 -8.61 -5.12 -15.22
C TYR A 109 -7.31 -4.37 -15.50
N ILE A 110 -6.18 -4.87 -14.97
CA ILE A 110 -4.88 -4.19 -15.13
C ILE A 110 -4.52 -4.03 -16.59
N THR A 111 -4.60 -5.11 -17.35
CA THR A 111 -4.31 -5.11 -18.80
C THR A 111 -5.24 -4.19 -19.56
N TRP A 112 -6.55 -4.26 -19.27
CA TRP A 112 -7.55 -3.41 -19.89
C TRP A 112 -7.30 -1.92 -19.61
N ALA A 113 -7.05 -1.56 -18.34
CA ALA A 113 -6.82 -0.18 -17.94
C ALA A 113 -5.53 0.39 -18.53
N LEU A 114 -4.45 -0.40 -18.56
CA LEU A 114 -3.19 0.02 -19.18
C LEU A 114 -3.35 0.24 -20.68
N GLN A 115 -4.05 -0.63 -21.39
CA GLN A 115 -4.26 -0.51 -22.84
C GLN A 115 -5.15 0.67 -23.19
N LYS A 116 -6.22 0.89 -22.43
CA LYS A 116 -7.22 1.92 -22.76
C LYS A 116 -6.86 3.29 -22.21
N TYR A 117 -6.30 3.37 -21.01
CA TYR A 117 -6.07 4.61 -20.27
C TYR A 117 -4.61 4.84 -19.84
N GLY A 118 -3.80 3.80 -19.78
CA GLY A 118 -2.42 3.88 -19.32
C GLY A 118 -2.26 3.95 -17.80
N GLU A 119 -3.37 4.01 -17.04
CA GLU A 119 -3.34 4.19 -15.59
C GLU A 119 -4.64 3.72 -14.93
N TYR A 120 -4.59 3.61 -13.61
CA TYR A 120 -5.79 3.52 -12.77
C TYR A 120 -6.47 4.88 -12.65
N SER A 121 -7.81 4.88 -12.61
CA SER A 121 -8.61 5.99 -12.11
C SER A 121 -9.88 5.47 -11.45
N ARG A 122 -10.50 6.28 -10.59
CA ARG A 122 -11.82 5.94 -10.04
C ARG A 122 -12.85 5.76 -11.14
N ALA A 123 -12.77 6.60 -12.17
CA ALA A 123 -13.69 6.55 -13.32
C ALA A 123 -13.55 5.23 -14.08
N ASN A 124 -12.32 4.78 -14.37
CA ASN A 124 -12.15 3.53 -15.11
C ASN A 124 -12.44 2.28 -14.26
N ALA A 125 -12.25 2.34 -12.94
CA ALA A 125 -12.70 1.28 -12.05
C ALA A 125 -14.24 1.13 -12.09
N VAL A 126 -14.98 2.24 -12.06
CA VAL A 126 -16.44 2.25 -12.21
C VAL A 126 -16.83 1.68 -13.57
N GLU A 127 -16.21 2.14 -14.66
CA GLU A 127 -16.48 1.66 -16.01
C GLU A 127 -16.28 0.14 -16.14
N PHE A 128 -15.17 -0.37 -15.64
CA PHE A 128 -14.87 -1.80 -15.68
C PHE A 128 -15.87 -2.62 -14.84
N SER A 129 -16.19 -2.15 -13.64
CA SER A 129 -17.18 -2.79 -12.77
C SER A 129 -18.54 -2.89 -13.43
N MET A 130 -19.02 -1.81 -14.05
CA MET A 130 -20.29 -1.79 -14.77
C MET A 130 -20.27 -2.73 -15.98
N LYS A 131 -19.21 -2.71 -16.76
CA LYS A 131 -19.03 -3.59 -17.92
C LYS A 131 -19.08 -5.05 -17.53
N MET A 132 -18.35 -5.43 -16.46
CA MET A 132 -18.32 -6.81 -16.00
C MET A 132 -19.66 -7.25 -15.40
N ALA A 133 -20.32 -6.39 -14.63
CA ALA A 133 -21.66 -6.67 -14.12
C ALA A 133 -22.67 -6.93 -15.25
N GLU A 134 -22.63 -6.13 -16.29
CA GLU A 134 -23.48 -6.31 -17.48
C GLU A 134 -23.18 -7.65 -18.17
N GLN A 135 -21.91 -7.96 -18.43
CA GLN A 135 -21.51 -9.24 -19.05
C GLN A 135 -21.93 -10.46 -18.24
N MET A 136 -21.86 -10.38 -16.92
CA MET A 136 -22.21 -11.47 -16.01
C MET A 136 -23.72 -11.54 -15.72
N GLY A 137 -24.49 -10.53 -16.08
CA GLY A 137 -25.89 -10.41 -15.67
C GLY A 137 -26.08 -10.17 -14.17
N TRP A 138 -25.11 -9.53 -13.53
CA TRP A 138 -25.10 -9.23 -12.09
C TRP A 138 -25.49 -7.77 -11.84
N ASN A 139 -26.02 -7.50 -10.63
CA ASN A 139 -26.33 -6.13 -10.19
C ASN A 139 -25.07 -5.31 -9.89
N SER A 140 -23.97 -5.97 -9.52
CA SER A 140 -22.71 -5.34 -9.20
C SER A 140 -21.56 -6.31 -9.44
N TYR A 141 -20.35 -5.79 -9.64
CA TYR A 141 -19.13 -6.57 -9.81
C TYR A 141 -18.01 -5.95 -8.99
N GLY A 142 -17.49 -6.71 -8.02
CA GLY A 142 -16.37 -6.31 -7.18
C GLY A 142 -16.60 -5.03 -6.38
N ASP A 143 -15.50 -4.47 -5.88
CA ASP A 143 -15.48 -3.19 -5.16
C ASP A 143 -14.80 -2.12 -6.01
N LYS A 144 -15.58 -1.25 -6.63
CA LYS A 144 -15.08 -0.13 -7.43
C LYS A 144 -14.39 0.97 -6.63
N GLN A 145 -14.41 0.88 -5.31
CA GLN A 145 -13.69 1.76 -4.39
C GLN A 145 -12.59 1.00 -3.61
N TYR A 146 -12.16 -0.12 -4.12
CA TYR A 146 -11.19 -1.00 -3.44
C TYR A 146 -9.89 -0.28 -3.10
N VAL A 147 -9.37 0.52 -4.03
CA VAL A 147 -8.11 1.25 -3.82
C VAL A 147 -8.17 2.18 -2.60
N PRO A 148 -9.12 3.12 -2.47
CA PRO A 148 -9.19 3.93 -1.27
C PRO A 148 -9.50 3.12 -0.01
N HIS A 149 -10.24 2.01 -0.11
CA HIS A 149 -10.51 1.14 1.02
C HIS A 149 -9.25 0.46 1.56
N VAL A 150 -8.35 0.00 0.69
CA VAL A 150 -7.07 -0.58 1.10
C VAL A 150 -6.11 0.51 1.60
N LEU A 151 -5.97 1.62 0.86
CA LEU A 151 -4.98 2.65 1.14
C LEU A 151 -5.20 3.34 2.50
N ARG A 152 -6.41 3.34 3.05
CA ARG A 152 -6.65 3.84 4.41
C ARG A 152 -5.87 3.09 5.49
N TYR A 153 -5.42 1.86 5.20
CA TYR A 153 -4.59 1.04 6.09
C TYR A 153 -3.11 1.06 5.70
N TYR A 154 -2.76 1.67 4.57
CA TYR A 154 -1.40 1.67 4.07
C TYR A 154 -0.62 2.89 4.57
N PRO A 155 0.35 2.70 5.50
CA PRO A 155 1.09 3.83 6.08
C PRO A 155 2.23 4.25 5.13
N ILE A 156 1.91 4.97 4.07
CA ILE A 156 2.86 5.38 3.02
C ILE A 156 4.11 6.04 3.61
N GLY A 157 3.96 6.88 4.62
CA GLY A 157 5.09 7.51 5.29
C GLY A 157 6.09 6.53 5.92
N LYS A 158 5.65 5.32 6.28
CA LYS A 158 6.52 4.26 6.82
C LYS A 158 7.15 3.39 5.74
N VAL A 159 6.62 3.43 4.51
CA VAL A 159 7.12 2.62 3.40
C VAL A 159 8.47 3.10 2.90
N PHE A 160 8.77 4.38 3.10
CA PHE A 160 10.07 4.95 2.77
C PHE A 160 11.19 4.53 3.73
N TYR A 161 10.83 3.87 4.85
CA TYR A 161 11.77 3.55 5.90
C TYR A 161 11.91 2.05 6.07
N THR A 162 13.10 1.52 5.82
CA THR A 162 13.52 0.19 6.23
C THR A 162 14.53 0.31 7.36
N PRO A 163 14.31 -0.31 8.55
CA PRO A 163 15.23 -0.19 9.68
C PRO A 163 16.66 -0.63 9.39
N GLU A 164 16.87 -1.39 8.33
CA GLU A 164 18.18 -1.93 7.96
C GLU A 164 19.03 -0.93 7.15
N ASP A 165 18.38 0.03 6.48
CA ASP A 165 19.04 1.06 5.68
C ASP A 165 18.88 2.47 6.28
N GLY A 166 18.58 2.55 7.57
CA GLY A 166 18.13 3.74 8.31
C GLY A 166 18.81 5.03 7.94
N ASP A 167 18.16 5.82 7.10
CA ASP A 167 18.52 7.23 6.94
C ASP A 167 17.94 8.00 8.13
N ALA A 168 18.80 8.50 8.99
CA ALA A 168 18.42 9.21 10.21
C ALA A 168 17.44 10.37 9.94
N ILE A 169 17.53 11.01 8.78
CA ILE A 169 16.64 12.10 8.40
C ILE A 169 15.21 11.60 8.15
N VAL A 170 15.06 10.39 7.64
CA VAL A 170 13.75 9.76 7.43
C VAL A 170 13.10 9.41 8.77
N ASP A 171 13.86 8.90 9.73
CA ASP A 171 13.39 8.63 11.09
C ASP A 171 12.85 9.89 11.74
N VAL A 172 13.61 10.97 11.68
CA VAL A 172 13.21 12.26 12.23
C VAL A 172 11.92 12.75 11.55
N ALA A 173 11.86 12.67 10.21
CA ALA A 173 10.67 13.10 9.46
C ALA A 173 9.42 12.27 9.85
N LEU A 174 9.56 10.96 9.96
CA LEU A 174 8.47 10.07 10.34
C LEU A 174 7.98 10.30 11.78
N SER A 175 8.88 10.67 12.69
CA SER A 175 8.52 11.02 14.07
C SER A 175 7.60 12.24 14.15
N GLN A 176 7.54 13.05 13.09
CA GLN A 176 6.76 14.28 13.02
C GLN A 176 5.37 14.09 12.39
N VAL A 177 5.03 12.87 11.98
CA VAL A 177 3.70 12.58 11.42
C VAL A 177 2.61 12.90 12.42
N GLY A 178 1.64 13.71 11.98
CA GLY A 178 0.54 14.21 12.82
C GLY A 178 0.69 15.67 13.24
N ASN A 179 1.85 16.30 13.08
CA ASN A 179 2.01 17.73 13.29
C ASN A 179 1.29 18.53 12.20
N VAL A 180 0.54 19.52 12.61
CA VAL A 180 -0.26 20.36 11.73
C VAL A 180 0.19 21.81 11.85
N GLY A 181 0.25 22.52 10.71
CA GLY A 181 0.55 23.96 10.67
C GLY A 181 2.03 24.31 10.63
N GLY A 182 2.92 23.37 10.87
CA GLY A 182 4.37 23.52 10.68
C GLY A 182 5.08 24.49 11.61
N GLU A 183 4.43 24.97 12.69
CA GLU A 183 5.00 25.96 13.60
C GLU A 183 6.38 25.57 14.18
N PRO A 184 6.64 24.32 14.61
CA PRO A 184 7.94 23.95 15.12
C PRO A 184 9.07 24.14 14.10
N TYR A 185 8.78 24.03 12.82
CA TYR A 185 9.75 24.08 11.74
C TYR A 185 10.00 25.49 11.23
N TRP A 186 8.94 26.25 10.91
CA TRP A 186 9.10 27.61 10.44
C TRP A 186 9.57 28.56 11.53
N SER A 187 9.19 28.36 12.81
CA SER A 187 9.68 29.17 13.93
C SER A 187 11.17 28.88 14.21
N TRP A 188 11.60 27.59 14.17
CA TRP A 188 13.01 27.21 14.28
C TRP A 188 13.83 27.84 13.14
N TYR A 189 13.26 27.90 11.93
CA TYR A 189 13.94 28.46 10.76
C TYR A 189 14.15 29.98 10.91
N GLY A 190 13.33 30.66 11.70
CA GLY A 190 13.44 32.09 12.00
C GLY A 190 12.25 32.93 11.56
N PHE A 191 11.17 32.32 11.11
CA PHE A 191 9.95 33.06 10.80
C PHE A 191 9.11 33.29 12.05
N THR A 192 8.37 34.40 12.10
CA THR A 192 7.55 34.81 13.25
C THR A 192 6.06 34.55 13.04
N ASN A 193 5.66 34.13 11.86
CA ASN A 193 4.30 33.82 11.47
C ASN A 193 4.29 32.68 10.45
N HIS A 194 3.11 32.11 10.23
CA HIS A 194 2.92 31.00 9.29
C HIS A 194 3.42 31.36 7.89
N VAL A 195 4.24 30.45 7.32
CA VAL A 195 4.77 30.54 5.96
C VAL A 195 4.64 29.18 5.29
N GLU A 196 4.93 29.08 4.00
CA GLU A 196 5.14 27.80 3.33
C GLU A 196 6.37 27.12 3.96
N TRP A 197 6.15 26.01 4.64
CA TRP A 197 7.15 25.44 5.57
C TRP A 197 7.84 24.17 5.11
N CYS A 198 7.63 23.73 3.85
CA CYS A 198 8.25 22.50 3.34
C CYS A 198 9.78 22.52 3.44
N ALA A 199 10.42 23.62 3.02
CA ALA A 199 11.87 23.79 3.12
C ALA A 199 12.34 23.90 4.57
N CYS A 200 11.56 24.53 5.43
CA CYS A 200 11.82 24.63 6.87
C CYS A 200 11.83 23.23 7.51
N PHE A 201 10.85 22.40 7.16
CA PHE A 201 10.73 21.03 7.66
C PHE A 201 11.94 20.17 7.27
N VAL A 202 12.34 20.18 6.00
CA VAL A 202 13.50 19.40 5.52
C VAL A 202 14.78 19.87 6.22
N SER A 203 14.97 21.19 6.34
CA SER A 203 16.13 21.76 7.04
C SER A 203 16.14 21.41 8.52
N TRP A 204 14.98 21.44 9.18
CA TRP A 204 14.83 21.04 10.57
C TRP A 204 15.17 19.57 10.77
N CYS A 205 14.67 18.67 9.92
CA CYS A 205 15.00 17.25 9.99
C CYS A 205 16.52 17.01 9.83
N ALA A 206 17.16 17.71 8.91
CA ALA A 206 18.60 17.63 8.71
C ALA A 206 19.39 18.14 9.94
N ASP A 207 18.90 19.22 10.58
CA ASP A 207 19.49 19.74 11.82
C ASP A 207 19.41 18.74 12.97
N GLN A 208 18.25 18.11 13.15
CA GLN A 208 18.06 17.07 14.18
C GLN A 208 19.01 15.88 14.01
N CYS A 209 19.46 15.62 12.77
CA CYS A 209 20.44 14.59 12.46
C CYS A 209 21.89 15.07 12.59
N GLY A 210 22.12 16.36 12.91
CA GLY A 210 23.47 16.97 12.93
C GLY A 210 24.06 17.22 11.55
N TYR A 211 23.29 17.12 10.47
CA TYR A 211 23.78 17.26 9.11
C TYR A 211 24.15 18.69 8.74
N LEU A 212 23.49 19.69 9.33
CA LEU A 212 23.81 21.10 9.11
C LEU A 212 25.20 21.46 9.68
N ASP A 213 25.53 20.92 10.85
CA ASP A 213 26.81 21.16 11.50
C ASP A 213 27.96 20.48 10.75
N SER A 214 27.68 19.37 10.05
CA SER A 214 28.66 18.66 9.23
C SER A 214 28.95 19.36 7.90
N GLY A 215 28.15 20.35 7.51
CA GLY A 215 28.22 20.99 6.20
C GLY A 215 27.68 20.12 5.06
N THR A 216 27.11 18.96 5.36
CA THR A 216 26.59 18.04 4.36
C THR A 216 25.32 18.57 3.70
N TYR A 217 24.48 19.23 4.49
CA TYR A 217 23.22 19.82 4.01
C TYR A 217 23.17 21.31 4.37
N PRO A 218 22.97 22.19 3.40
CA PRO A 218 22.71 23.59 3.69
C PRO A 218 21.30 23.78 4.28
N LYS A 219 21.12 24.90 4.99
CA LYS A 219 19.79 25.35 5.36
C LYS A 219 19.07 25.85 4.09
N PHE A 220 17.99 25.15 3.70
CA PHE A 220 17.28 25.49 2.47
C PHE A 220 16.54 26.82 2.62
N SER A 221 16.71 27.69 1.66
CA SER A 221 15.89 28.89 1.50
C SER A 221 14.78 28.60 0.48
N GLY A 222 13.53 28.76 0.87
CA GLY A 222 12.38 28.64 -0.01
C GLY A 222 12.31 29.81 -1.01
#